data_94a5f34b11859441fe1e6b52c6c32abe
#
_entry.id   94a5f34b11859441fe1e6b52c6c32abe
#
_cell.length_a   1.000
_cell.length_b   1.000
_cell.length_c   1.000
_cell.angle_alpha   90.00
_cell.angle_beta   90.00
_cell.angle_gamma   90.00
#
_symmetry.space_group_name_H-M   'P 1'
#
loop_
_entity.id
_entity.type
_entity.pdbx_description
1 polymer ?
#
loop_
_entity_poly.entity_id
_entity_poly.type
_entity_poly.pdbx_seq_one_letter_code
_entity_poly.pdbx_strand_id
1 'polypeptide(L)'
;MGQAVGPKALQLLRQGGEVSFEEADALATFWHEITHNRNKPGNEYLTTLARRYMELANEFVARKTLPEFYESFGGKMQHPEFMDDRQSTGYNTWVRNYCSLIRKTGADPDKVLDAGREHLFNEHYSQQAAGLVKAIKDSGATKADGTPLKVTEIKTLVKGCLLYGERMFDEYVNISLAEH
;
A
#
# COMPACT_ATOMS: atom_id res chain seq x y z
N MET A 1 3.32 -10.16 26.39
CA MET A 1 2.44 -11.35 26.29
C MET A 1 1.52 -11.15 25.08
N GLY A 2 2.01 -11.44 23.88
CA GLY A 2 1.23 -11.46 22.65
C GLY A 2 0.50 -12.78 22.55
N GLN A 3 -0.68 -12.88 23.13
CA GLN A 3 -1.48 -14.09 23.01
C GLN A 3 -2.06 -14.20 21.61
N ALA A 4 -2.00 -15.39 21.09
CA ALA A 4 -2.62 -16.03 19.95
C ALA A 4 -4.06 -15.57 19.60
N VAL A 5 -4.23 -14.28 19.27
CA VAL A 5 -5.50 -13.73 18.77
C VAL A 5 -5.80 -14.33 17.39
N GLY A 6 -4.76 -14.57 16.59
CA GLY A 6 -4.89 -15.07 15.22
C GLY A 6 -5.65 -16.39 15.06
N PRO A 7 -5.30 -17.49 15.75
CA PRO A 7 -5.95 -18.79 15.52
C PRO A 7 -7.44 -18.79 15.87
N LYS A 8 -7.83 -18.11 16.94
CA LYS A 8 -9.22 -18.01 17.37
C LYS A 8 -10.05 -17.16 16.41
N ALA A 9 -9.55 -16.01 16.01
CA ALA A 9 -10.20 -15.14 15.04
C ALA A 9 -10.37 -15.83 13.68
N LEU A 10 -9.35 -16.54 13.20
CA LEU A 10 -9.42 -17.32 11.95
C LEU A 10 -10.46 -18.46 12.05
N GLN A 11 -10.57 -19.09 13.22
CA GLN A 11 -11.60 -20.13 13.44
C GLN A 11 -13.01 -19.53 13.42
N LEU A 12 -13.21 -18.37 14.06
CA LEU A 12 -14.49 -17.64 14.02
C LEU A 12 -14.88 -17.27 12.60
N LEU A 13 -13.95 -16.73 11.81
CA LEU A 13 -14.20 -16.38 10.40
C LEU A 13 -14.62 -17.60 9.57
N ARG A 14 -13.96 -18.75 9.74
CA ARG A 14 -14.33 -20.00 9.06
C ARG A 14 -15.74 -20.48 9.38
N GLN A 15 -16.24 -20.14 10.55
CA GLN A 15 -17.59 -20.47 11.01
C GLN A 15 -18.62 -19.38 10.64
N GLY A 16 -18.23 -18.34 9.90
CA GLY A 16 -19.09 -17.21 9.56
C GLY A 16 -19.41 -16.29 10.74
N GLY A 17 -18.59 -16.35 11.80
CA GLY A 17 -18.73 -15.52 12.99
C GLY A 17 -18.13 -14.12 12.78
N GLU A 18 -18.52 -13.20 13.67
CA GLU A 18 -17.99 -11.85 13.73
C GLU A 18 -16.71 -11.82 14.57
N VAL A 19 -15.73 -11.03 14.12
CA VAL A 19 -14.51 -10.72 14.88
C VAL A 19 -14.62 -9.31 15.47
N SER A 20 -14.03 -9.08 16.64
CA SER A 20 -13.95 -7.75 17.22
C SER A 20 -13.05 -6.82 16.39
N PHE A 21 -13.16 -5.52 16.62
CA PHE A 21 -12.29 -4.54 15.98
C PHE A 21 -10.80 -4.84 16.24
N GLU A 22 -10.43 -5.17 17.47
CA GLU A 22 -9.06 -5.50 17.85
C GLU A 22 -8.57 -6.78 17.18
N GLU A 23 -9.43 -7.79 17.06
CA GLU A 23 -9.12 -9.03 16.32
C GLU A 23 -8.94 -8.76 14.83
N ALA A 24 -9.78 -7.93 14.24
CA ALA A 24 -9.67 -7.53 12.84
C ALA A 24 -8.40 -6.72 12.58
N ASP A 25 -8.02 -5.79 13.47
CA ASP A 25 -6.76 -5.04 13.37
C ASP A 25 -5.53 -5.95 13.52
N ALA A 26 -5.59 -6.93 14.42
CA ALA A 26 -4.54 -7.94 14.58
C ALA A 26 -4.40 -8.81 13.33
N LEU A 27 -5.50 -9.18 12.67
CA LEU A 27 -5.47 -9.90 11.39
C LEU A 27 -4.88 -9.07 10.26
N ALA A 28 -5.22 -7.79 10.20
CA ALA A 28 -4.64 -6.88 9.22
C ALA A 28 -3.12 -6.67 9.44
N THR A 29 -2.69 -6.59 10.71
CA THR A 29 -1.26 -6.55 11.07
C THR A 29 -0.56 -7.84 10.65
N PHE A 30 -1.15 -8.99 10.94
CA PHE A 30 -0.62 -10.28 10.55
C PHE A 30 -0.48 -10.41 9.03
N TRP A 31 -1.46 -9.94 8.27
CA TRP A 31 -1.39 -9.92 6.81
C TRP A 31 -0.27 -9.01 6.28
N HIS A 32 -0.07 -7.85 6.90
CA HIS A 32 1.06 -6.97 6.62
C HIS A 32 2.41 -7.69 6.82
N GLU A 33 2.60 -8.38 7.94
CA GLU A 33 3.82 -9.15 8.21
C GLU A 33 4.03 -10.30 7.23
N ILE A 34 2.97 -11.01 6.84
CA ILE A 34 3.04 -12.03 5.78
C ILE A 34 3.50 -11.40 4.47
N THR A 35 2.99 -10.22 4.12
CA THR A 35 3.37 -9.49 2.91
C THR A 35 4.85 -9.13 2.94
N HIS A 36 5.38 -8.65 4.06
CA HIS A 36 6.81 -8.43 4.25
C HIS A 36 7.65 -9.70 4.06
N ASN A 37 7.22 -10.80 4.64
CA ASN A 37 7.95 -12.08 4.55
C ASN A 37 7.98 -12.67 3.13
N ARG A 38 7.17 -12.17 2.22
CA ARG A 38 7.18 -12.57 0.80
C ARG A 38 8.14 -11.76 -0.04
N ASN A 39 8.68 -10.66 0.48
CA ASN A 39 9.72 -9.89 -0.21
C ASN A 39 11.00 -10.72 -0.32
N LYS A 40 11.75 -10.56 -1.39
CA LYS A 40 13.06 -11.19 -1.48
C LYS A 40 14.00 -10.60 -0.44
N PRO A 41 14.56 -11.42 0.45
CA PRO A 41 15.50 -10.95 1.45
C PRO A 41 16.82 -10.53 0.81
N GLY A 42 17.55 -9.65 1.46
CA GLY A 42 18.89 -9.25 1.09
C GLY A 42 19.68 -8.83 2.31
N ASN A 43 20.99 -8.74 2.15
CA ASN A 43 21.92 -8.34 3.20
C ASN A 43 22.22 -6.84 3.20
N GLU A 44 21.53 -6.06 2.40
CA GLU A 44 21.79 -4.63 2.26
C GLU A 44 21.19 -3.84 3.42
N TYR A 45 21.97 -2.91 3.93
CA TYR A 45 21.48 -1.94 4.89
C TYR A 45 20.56 -0.92 4.17
N LEU A 46 19.31 -0.84 4.59
CA LEU A 46 18.37 0.16 4.05
C LEU A 46 18.59 1.52 4.69
N THR A 47 18.73 2.56 3.87
CA THR A 47 18.60 3.94 4.34
C THR A 47 17.21 4.16 4.93
N THR A 48 17.05 5.19 5.75
CA THR A 48 15.74 5.56 6.31
C THR A 48 14.69 5.77 5.22
N LEU A 49 15.06 6.41 4.13
CA LEU A 49 14.14 6.66 3.01
C LEU A 49 13.77 5.36 2.28
N ALA A 50 14.74 4.49 2.01
CA ALA A 50 14.48 3.19 1.38
C ALA A 50 13.57 2.31 2.24
N ARG A 51 13.73 2.36 3.55
CA ARG A 51 12.83 1.68 4.50
C ARG A 51 11.41 2.22 4.42
N ARG A 52 11.22 3.53 4.35
CA ARG A 52 9.89 4.14 4.20
C ARG A 52 9.20 3.72 2.90
N TYR A 53 9.92 3.63 1.80
CA TYR A 53 9.37 3.10 0.53
C TYR A 53 8.98 1.63 0.67
N MET A 54 9.79 0.82 1.31
CA MET A 54 9.48 -0.59 1.58
C MET A 54 8.20 -0.72 2.41
N GLU A 55 8.07 0.05 3.50
CA GLU A 55 6.87 0.05 4.34
C GLU A 55 5.64 0.52 3.55
N LEU A 56 5.74 1.59 2.76
CA LEU A 56 4.64 2.05 1.92
C LEU A 56 4.19 0.97 0.93
N ALA A 57 5.13 0.31 0.24
CA ALA A 57 4.80 -0.73 -0.72
C ALA A 57 4.10 -1.92 -0.06
N ASN A 58 4.63 -2.39 1.07
CA ASN A 58 4.04 -3.50 1.82
C ASN A 58 2.65 -3.14 2.38
N GLU A 59 2.52 -1.97 3.01
CA GLU A 59 1.25 -1.54 3.59
C GLU A 59 0.18 -1.31 2.52
N PHE A 60 0.53 -0.69 1.39
CA PHE A 60 -0.40 -0.51 0.27
C PHE A 60 -0.93 -1.84 -0.24
N VAL A 61 -0.05 -2.79 -0.55
CA VAL A 61 -0.45 -4.12 -1.05
C VAL A 61 -1.24 -4.87 0.02
N ALA A 62 -0.78 -4.89 1.27
CA ALA A 62 -1.47 -5.59 2.34
C ALA A 62 -2.90 -5.06 2.55
N ARG A 63 -3.10 -3.74 2.58
CA ARG A 63 -4.45 -3.17 2.75
C ARG A 63 -5.36 -3.48 1.58
N LYS A 64 -4.88 -3.31 0.35
CA LYS A 64 -5.71 -3.50 -0.86
C LYS A 64 -6.02 -4.99 -1.12
N THR A 65 -5.22 -5.90 -0.59
CA THR A 65 -5.45 -7.35 -0.66
C THR A 65 -6.05 -7.97 0.61
N LEU A 66 -6.36 -7.14 1.61
CA LEU A 66 -6.96 -7.63 2.86
C LEU A 66 -8.29 -8.38 2.64
N PRO A 67 -9.20 -7.97 1.74
CA PRO A 67 -10.39 -8.75 1.43
C PRO A 67 -10.06 -10.17 0.94
N GLU A 68 -9.08 -10.33 0.04
CA GLU A 68 -8.64 -11.65 -0.46
C GLU A 68 -8.09 -12.53 0.67
N PHE A 69 -7.39 -11.91 1.64
CA PHE A 69 -6.91 -12.63 2.81
C PHE A 69 -8.07 -13.22 3.62
N TYR A 70 -9.12 -12.43 3.90
CA TYR A 70 -10.31 -12.93 4.59
C TYR A 70 -11.01 -14.04 3.80
N GLU A 71 -11.18 -13.88 2.50
CA GLU A 71 -11.79 -14.87 1.61
C GLU A 71 -11.02 -16.19 1.59
N SER A 72 -9.69 -16.14 1.70
CA SER A 72 -8.86 -17.35 1.74
C SER A 72 -9.15 -18.26 2.95
N PHE A 73 -9.77 -17.73 3.99
CA PHE A 73 -10.22 -18.47 5.16
C PHE A 73 -11.74 -18.74 5.17
N GLY A 74 -12.44 -18.42 4.08
CA GLY A 74 -13.89 -18.59 3.98
C GLY A 74 -14.69 -17.49 4.70
N GLY A 75 -14.03 -16.40 5.12
CA GLY A 75 -14.65 -15.25 5.77
C GLY A 75 -14.85 -14.07 4.82
N LYS A 76 -15.48 -13.02 5.34
CA LYS A 76 -15.59 -11.71 4.68
C LYS A 76 -14.98 -10.64 5.57
N MET A 77 -14.36 -9.65 4.94
CA MET A 77 -13.83 -8.49 5.64
C MET A 77 -14.97 -7.70 6.30
N GLN A 78 -14.86 -7.46 7.61
CA GLN A 78 -15.91 -6.83 8.42
C GLN A 78 -15.65 -5.35 8.67
N HIS A 79 -14.40 -4.92 8.56
CA HIS A 79 -13.94 -3.55 8.76
C HIS A 79 -13.29 -3.01 7.48
N PRO A 80 -14.10 -2.64 6.45
CA PRO A 80 -13.59 -2.17 5.16
C PRO A 80 -12.77 -0.88 5.27
N GLU A 81 -12.94 -0.09 6.33
CA GLU A 81 -12.14 1.10 6.64
C GLU A 81 -10.64 0.79 6.74
N PHE A 82 -10.25 -0.44 7.10
CA PHE A 82 -8.85 -0.84 7.18
C PHE A 82 -8.13 -0.86 5.83
N MET A 83 -8.85 -0.80 4.73
CA MET A 83 -8.23 -0.63 3.40
C MET A 83 -7.62 0.76 3.23
N ASP A 84 -8.09 1.75 3.97
CA ASP A 84 -7.67 3.14 3.84
C ASP A 84 -7.06 3.69 5.14
N ASP A 85 -7.56 3.27 6.30
CA ASP A 85 -7.14 3.80 7.60
C ASP A 85 -7.02 2.69 8.66
N ARG A 86 -5.86 2.64 9.32
CA ARG A 86 -5.60 1.74 10.44
C ARG A 86 -4.98 2.53 11.58
N GLN A 87 -5.65 2.58 12.72
CA GLN A 87 -5.21 3.35 13.88
C GLN A 87 -3.93 2.79 14.51
N SER A 88 -3.66 1.51 14.36
CA SER A 88 -2.49 0.83 14.91
C SER A 88 -1.18 1.10 14.15
N THR A 89 -1.22 1.77 12.99
CA THR A 89 -0.04 2.04 12.18
C THR A 89 0.18 3.53 11.92
N GLY A 90 1.46 3.93 11.80
CA GLY A 90 1.86 5.29 11.41
C GLY A 90 1.84 5.55 9.90
N TYR A 91 1.34 4.62 9.07
CA TYR A 91 1.49 4.66 7.61
C TYR A 91 0.26 5.22 6.87
N ASN A 92 -0.79 5.61 7.58
CA ASN A 92 -2.05 6.06 6.97
C ASN A 92 -1.86 7.20 5.98
N THR A 93 -1.15 8.25 6.38
CA THR A 93 -0.87 9.40 5.50
C THR A 93 -0.16 8.97 4.22
N TRP A 94 0.84 8.10 4.31
CA TRP A 94 1.60 7.64 3.15
C TRP A 94 0.73 6.85 2.17
N VAL A 95 -0.07 5.93 2.67
CA VAL A 95 -0.99 5.12 1.85
C VAL A 95 -2.06 6.00 1.21
N ARG A 96 -2.67 6.92 1.97
CA ARG A 96 -3.66 7.86 1.44
C ARG A 96 -3.08 8.78 0.37
N ASN A 97 -1.86 9.29 0.58
CA ASN A 97 -1.16 10.08 -0.42
C ASN A 97 -0.90 9.28 -1.69
N TYR A 98 -0.47 8.01 -1.57
CA TYR A 98 -0.25 7.16 -2.73
C TYR A 98 -1.55 6.84 -3.47
N CYS A 99 -2.64 6.54 -2.77
CA CYS A 99 -3.96 6.37 -3.36
C CYS A 99 -4.49 7.66 -4.03
N SER A 100 -4.24 8.83 -3.42
CA SER A 100 -4.56 10.12 -4.01
C SER A 100 -3.77 10.36 -5.30
N LEU A 101 -2.47 10.02 -5.31
CA LEU A 101 -1.63 10.10 -6.50
C LEU A 101 -2.17 9.24 -7.65
N ILE A 102 -2.52 7.98 -7.38
CA ILE A 102 -3.12 7.07 -8.36
C ILE A 102 -4.37 7.73 -8.97
N ARG A 103 -5.29 8.18 -8.13
CA ARG A 103 -6.54 8.80 -8.57
C ARG A 103 -6.32 10.08 -9.40
N LYS A 104 -5.45 10.98 -8.92
CA LYS A 104 -5.21 12.28 -9.57
C LYS A 104 -4.48 12.17 -10.91
N THR A 105 -3.66 11.15 -11.07
CA THR A 105 -2.94 10.89 -12.33
C THR A 105 -3.77 10.07 -13.33
N GLY A 106 -4.96 9.61 -12.93
CA GLY A 106 -5.79 8.75 -13.78
C GLY A 106 -5.21 7.37 -14.02
N ALA A 107 -4.19 6.96 -13.24
CA ALA A 107 -3.67 5.60 -13.30
C ALA A 107 -4.75 4.59 -12.89
N ASP A 108 -4.82 3.47 -13.59
CA ASP A 108 -5.76 2.39 -13.31
C ASP A 108 -5.40 1.73 -11.95
N PRO A 109 -6.25 1.82 -10.92
CA PRO A 109 -5.92 1.34 -9.59
C PRO A 109 -5.71 -0.18 -9.51
N ASP A 110 -6.43 -0.96 -10.31
CA ASP A 110 -6.28 -2.42 -10.31
C ASP A 110 -4.94 -2.81 -10.94
N LYS A 111 -4.54 -2.16 -12.02
CA LYS A 111 -3.23 -2.37 -12.63
C LYS A 111 -2.09 -1.91 -11.71
N VAL A 112 -2.26 -0.81 -10.97
CA VAL A 112 -1.27 -0.37 -9.99
C VAL A 112 -1.13 -1.42 -8.88
N LEU A 113 -2.22 -1.98 -8.38
CA LEU A 113 -2.18 -3.03 -7.36
C LEU A 113 -1.49 -4.30 -7.88
N ASP A 114 -1.85 -4.77 -9.06
CA ASP A 114 -1.28 -5.98 -9.66
C ASP A 114 0.22 -5.82 -9.91
N ALA A 115 0.63 -4.71 -10.54
CA ALA A 115 2.03 -4.41 -10.79
C ALA A 115 2.83 -4.21 -9.50
N GLY A 116 2.24 -3.55 -8.50
CA GLY A 116 2.83 -3.35 -7.18
C GLY A 116 3.03 -4.67 -6.45
N ARG A 117 2.04 -5.56 -6.47
CA ARG A 117 2.10 -6.91 -5.89
C ARG A 117 3.18 -7.77 -6.57
N GLU A 118 3.21 -7.78 -7.90
CA GLU A 118 4.20 -8.53 -8.66
C GLU A 118 5.62 -8.08 -8.33
N HIS A 119 5.86 -6.78 -8.34
CA HIS A 119 7.16 -6.21 -8.01
C HIS A 119 7.57 -6.52 -6.56
N LEU A 120 6.64 -6.35 -5.61
CA LEU A 120 6.87 -6.56 -4.19
C LEU A 120 7.37 -7.98 -3.89
N PHE A 121 6.83 -8.99 -4.57
CA PHE A 121 7.15 -10.40 -4.34
C PHE A 121 8.32 -10.93 -5.18
N ASN A 122 8.64 -10.26 -6.28
CA ASN A 122 9.68 -10.72 -7.20
C ASN A 122 11.00 -9.97 -7.06
N GLU A 123 10.98 -8.78 -6.48
CA GLU A 123 12.15 -7.93 -6.34
C GLU A 123 12.64 -7.84 -4.89
N HIS A 124 13.91 -7.50 -4.76
CA HIS A 124 14.56 -7.29 -3.47
C HIS A 124 13.90 -6.12 -2.71
N TYR A 125 13.83 -6.20 -1.38
CA TYR A 125 13.21 -5.16 -0.56
C TYR A 125 13.84 -3.76 -0.74
N SER A 126 15.10 -3.64 -1.16
CA SER A 126 15.73 -2.37 -1.49
C SER A 126 15.22 -1.71 -2.77
N GLN A 127 14.50 -2.45 -3.62
CA GLN A 127 13.99 -2.00 -4.92
C GLN A 127 12.54 -1.50 -4.87
N GLN A 128 11.95 -1.40 -3.70
CA GLN A 128 10.51 -1.09 -3.59
C GLN A 128 10.16 0.34 -4.04
N ALA A 129 11.08 1.30 -3.93
CA ALA A 129 10.88 2.63 -4.52
C ALA A 129 10.67 2.58 -6.04
N ALA A 130 11.47 1.76 -6.73
CA ALA A 130 11.34 1.56 -8.18
C ALA A 130 10.00 0.88 -8.52
N GLY A 131 9.53 -0.06 -7.71
CA GLY A 131 8.26 -0.75 -7.88
C GLY A 131 7.06 0.17 -7.78
N LEU A 132 7.02 1.03 -6.76
CA LEU A 132 5.97 2.03 -6.59
C LEU A 132 5.88 2.98 -7.80
N VAL A 133 7.01 3.42 -8.31
CA VAL A 133 7.09 4.31 -9.48
C VAL A 133 6.64 3.58 -10.75
N LYS A 134 7.15 2.36 -10.97
CA LYS A 134 6.82 1.53 -12.14
C LYS A 134 5.34 1.20 -12.19
N ALA A 135 4.74 0.84 -11.06
CA ALA A 135 3.33 0.51 -10.99
C ALA A 135 2.44 1.67 -11.48
N ILE A 136 2.72 2.91 -11.05
CA ILE A 136 2.00 4.09 -11.54
C ILE A 136 2.27 4.35 -13.01
N LYS A 137 3.54 4.26 -13.44
CA LYS A 137 3.94 4.53 -14.84
C LYS A 137 3.25 3.59 -15.82
N ASP A 138 3.27 2.29 -15.52
CA ASP A 138 2.74 1.26 -16.41
C ASP A 138 1.19 1.20 -16.40
N SER A 139 0.57 1.87 -15.43
CA SER A 139 -0.90 1.93 -15.28
C SER A 139 -1.54 3.17 -15.93
N GLY A 140 -0.81 3.92 -16.76
CA GLY A 140 -1.36 4.96 -17.59
C GLY A 140 -1.45 6.34 -16.95
N ALA A 141 -0.60 6.64 -15.98
CA ALA A 141 -0.56 7.95 -15.33
C ALA A 141 -0.26 9.11 -16.28
N THR A 142 -1.08 10.17 -16.21
CA THR A 142 -0.98 11.37 -17.05
C THR A 142 -0.99 12.65 -16.23
N LYS A 143 -0.57 13.74 -16.88
CA LYS A 143 -0.81 15.11 -16.45
C LYS A 143 -2.27 15.52 -16.68
N ALA A 144 -2.65 16.71 -16.24
CA ALA A 144 -3.98 17.27 -16.44
C ALA A 144 -4.36 17.42 -17.92
N ASP A 145 -3.39 17.66 -18.80
CA ASP A 145 -3.57 17.78 -20.24
C ASP A 145 -3.59 16.42 -21.00
N GLY A 146 -3.50 15.31 -20.28
CA GLY A 146 -3.45 13.95 -20.83
C GLY A 146 -2.06 13.49 -21.26
N THR A 147 -1.02 14.32 -21.13
CA THR A 147 0.36 13.94 -21.44
C THR A 147 0.86 12.88 -20.46
N PRO A 148 1.46 11.77 -20.92
CA PRO A 148 2.01 10.75 -20.03
C PRO A 148 3.09 11.31 -19.11
N LEU A 149 2.99 11.02 -17.82
CA LEU A 149 4.01 11.40 -16.83
C LEU A 149 5.34 10.68 -17.11
N LYS A 150 6.43 11.42 -16.97
CA LYS A 150 7.79 10.86 -17.06
C LYS A 150 8.13 10.13 -15.75
N VAL A 151 9.01 9.14 -15.83
CA VAL A 151 9.49 8.39 -14.65
C VAL A 151 10.07 9.31 -13.58
N THR A 152 10.80 10.34 -13.96
CA THR A 152 11.39 11.34 -13.04
C THR A 152 10.33 12.13 -12.29
N GLU A 153 9.25 12.50 -12.96
CA GLU A 153 8.11 13.22 -12.36
C GLU A 153 7.39 12.30 -11.36
N ILE A 154 7.08 11.07 -11.76
CA ILE A 154 6.43 10.08 -10.87
C ILE A 154 7.31 9.80 -9.65
N LYS A 155 8.63 9.64 -9.83
CA LYS A 155 9.58 9.43 -8.74
C LYS A 155 9.52 10.55 -7.69
N THR A 156 9.42 11.80 -8.15
CA THR A 156 9.31 12.97 -7.27
C THR A 156 7.97 12.98 -6.53
N LEU A 157 6.88 12.65 -7.23
CA LEU A 157 5.54 12.56 -6.63
C LEU A 157 5.44 11.42 -5.60
N VAL A 158 5.97 10.25 -5.90
CA VAL A 158 6.02 9.11 -4.95
C VAL A 158 6.85 9.44 -3.72
N LYS A 159 7.97 10.16 -3.88
CA LYS A 159 8.73 10.67 -2.73
C LYS A 159 7.90 11.64 -1.88
N GLY A 160 7.11 12.49 -2.52
CA GLY A 160 6.19 13.40 -1.86
C GLY A 160 5.18 12.69 -0.95
N CYS A 161 4.73 11.48 -1.33
CA CYS A 161 3.84 10.67 -0.48
C CYS A 161 4.39 10.44 0.92
N LEU A 162 5.71 10.33 1.07
CA LEU A 162 6.40 10.06 2.33
C LEU A 162 6.79 11.34 3.11
N LEU A 163 6.75 12.50 2.48
CA LEU A 163 7.28 13.74 3.03
C LEU A 163 6.20 14.72 3.46
N TYR A 164 5.04 14.70 2.81
CA TYR A 164 4.00 15.70 3.02
C TYR A 164 2.80 15.12 3.76
N GLY A 165 2.17 15.95 4.60
CA GLY A 165 0.81 15.68 5.08
C GLY A 165 -0.20 15.74 3.92
N GLU A 166 -1.35 15.12 4.09
CA GLU A 166 -2.35 14.91 3.01
C GLU A 166 -2.73 16.20 2.28
N ARG A 167 -3.03 17.28 3.01
CA ARG A 167 -3.40 18.56 2.42
C ARG A 167 -2.26 19.16 1.56
N MET A 168 -1.05 19.19 2.09
CA MET A 168 0.11 19.71 1.35
C MET A 168 0.43 18.84 0.14
N PHE A 169 0.28 17.52 0.28
CA PHE A 169 0.49 16.61 -0.82
C PHE A 169 -0.53 16.82 -1.95
N ASP A 170 -1.80 17.00 -1.61
CA ASP A 170 -2.84 17.28 -2.60
C ASP A 170 -2.59 18.58 -3.38
N GLU A 171 -2.19 19.64 -2.71
CA GLU A 171 -1.81 20.92 -3.34
C GLU A 171 -0.58 20.73 -4.25
N TYR A 172 0.44 20.04 -3.75
CA TYR A 172 1.67 19.75 -4.50
C TYR A 172 1.41 18.94 -5.77
N VAL A 173 0.62 17.88 -5.69
CA VAL A 173 0.26 17.04 -6.86
C VAL A 173 -0.52 17.87 -7.88
N ASN A 174 -1.51 18.67 -7.46
CA ASN A 174 -2.30 19.49 -8.36
C ASN A 174 -1.41 20.48 -9.15
N ILE A 175 -0.46 21.13 -8.49
CA ILE A 175 0.49 22.03 -9.14
C ILE A 175 1.37 21.24 -10.12
N SER A 176 1.97 20.14 -9.69
CA SER A 176 2.87 19.31 -10.50
C SER A 176 2.18 18.72 -11.75
N LEU A 177 0.89 18.40 -11.67
CA LEU A 177 0.13 17.87 -12.81
C LEU A 177 -0.34 18.98 -13.78
N ALA A 178 -0.42 20.22 -13.33
CA ALA A 178 -0.80 21.38 -14.16
C ALA A 178 0.39 22.00 -14.91
N GLU A 179 1.64 21.72 -14.51
CA GLU A 179 2.84 22.25 -15.18
C GLU A 179 3.02 21.60 -16.57
N HIS A 180 3.21 22.45 -17.58
CA HIS A 180 3.41 22.09 -18.99
C HIS A 180 4.87 21.78 -19.32
#